data_6aa38f95fce76016cdca6099beb29df9
#
_entry.id   6aa38f95fce76016cdca6099beb29df9
#
_cell.length_a   1.000
_cell.length_b   1.000
_cell.length_c   1.000
_cell.angle_alpha   90.00
_cell.angle_beta   90.00
_cell.angle_gamma   90.00
#
_symmetry.space_group_name_H-M   'P 1'
#
loop_
_entity.id
_entity.type
_entity.pdbx_description
1 polymer ?
#
loop_
_entity_poly.entity_id
_entity_poly.type
_entity_poly.pdbx_seq_one_letter_code
_entity_poly.pdbx_strand_id
1 'polypeptide(L)'
;LFVLAASQTRDKDALTKEGVERVLKELDEDGFDYVLCDSPAGIEKGAALAMYFADRAVVVVNPEVSSVRDSDRILGLLASKTRRAEQGGAGVEQHLLLTRYNPERVASGDMMGINDVKDILGIDVIGVIPESEGVLTASSAGVPVILDEASAAGQAYADAVARLCG
;
A
#
# COMPACT_ATOMS: atom_id res chain seq x y z
N LEU A 1 11.43 -11.98 8.97
CA LEU A 1 10.45 -11.84 7.88
C LEU A 1 10.07 -13.23 7.38
N PHE A 2 8.77 -13.50 7.34
CA PHE A 2 8.20 -14.73 6.76
C PHE A 2 7.39 -14.34 5.53
N VAL A 3 7.31 -15.23 4.55
CA VAL A 3 6.54 -15.01 3.32
C VAL A 3 5.57 -16.16 3.13
N LEU A 4 4.28 -15.85 3.10
CA LEU A 4 3.22 -16.78 2.72
C LEU A 4 2.85 -16.52 1.26
N ALA A 5 3.41 -17.30 0.35
CA ALA A 5 3.17 -17.13 -1.07
C ALA A 5 1.79 -17.66 -1.47
N ALA A 6 1.04 -16.87 -2.25
CA ALA A 6 -0.18 -17.37 -2.88
C ALA A 6 0.14 -18.47 -3.92
N SER A 7 -0.78 -19.42 -4.07
CA SER A 7 -0.62 -20.51 -5.06
C SER A 7 -0.65 -19.92 -6.47
N GLN A 8 0.36 -20.25 -7.27
CA GLN A 8 0.40 -19.89 -8.69
C GLN A 8 -0.40 -20.86 -9.59
N THR A 9 -0.81 -22.00 -9.05
CA THR A 9 -1.46 -23.09 -9.81
C THR A 9 -2.96 -23.23 -9.55
N ARG A 10 -3.48 -22.56 -8.51
CA ARG A 10 -4.92 -22.55 -8.20
C ARG A 10 -5.56 -21.28 -8.75
N ASP A 11 -6.80 -21.44 -9.21
CA ASP A 11 -7.61 -20.33 -9.71
C ASP A 11 -7.77 -19.23 -8.65
N LYS A 12 -7.86 -17.98 -9.08
CA LYS A 12 -8.07 -16.80 -8.20
C LYS A 12 -9.30 -16.95 -7.30
N ASP A 13 -10.23 -17.85 -7.67
CA ASP A 13 -11.43 -18.18 -6.92
C ASP A 13 -11.23 -19.10 -5.71
N ALA A 14 -10.03 -19.68 -5.56
CA ALA A 14 -9.71 -20.55 -4.44
C ALA A 14 -9.60 -19.82 -3.10
N LEU A 15 -9.39 -18.49 -3.12
CA LEU A 15 -9.38 -17.66 -1.91
C LEU A 15 -10.81 -17.30 -1.50
N THR A 16 -11.16 -17.68 -0.27
CA THR A 16 -12.43 -17.32 0.37
C THR A 16 -12.21 -16.42 1.58
N LYS A 17 -13.23 -15.66 1.99
CA LYS A 17 -13.16 -14.82 3.18
C LYS A 17 -12.83 -15.67 4.42
N GLU A 18 -13.49 -16.81 4.58
CA GLU A 18 -13.31 -17.73 5.71
C GLU A 18 -11.90 -18.32 5.75
N GLY A 19 -11.33 -18.61 4.58
CA GLY A 19 -9.95 -19.11 4.47
C GLY A 19 -8.92 -18.06 4.88
N VAL A 20 -9.09 -16.83 4.44
CA VAL A 20 -8.21 -15.70 4.81
C VAL A 20 -8.36 -15.39 6.31
N GLU A 21 -9.58 -15.32 6.83
CA GLU A 21 -9.83 -15.07 8.26
C GLU A 21 -9.15 -16.12 9.15
N ARG A 22 -9.24 -17.40 8.78
CA ARG A 22 -8.57 -18.47 9.52
C ARG A 22 -7.05 -18.29 9.54
N VAL A 23 -6.44 -17.98 8.39
CA VAL A 23 -4.98 -17.75 8.31
C VAL A 23 -4.57 -16.55 9.15
N LEU A 24 -5.30 -15.44 9.08
CA LEU A 24 -5.00 -14.26 9.88
C LEU A 24 -5.09 -14.54 11.39
N LYS A 25 -6.09 -15.34 11.78
CA LYS A 25 -6.24 -15.76 13.18
C LYS A 25 -5.10 -16.67 13.64
N GLU A 26 -4.69 -17.63 12.83
CA GLU A 26 -3.54 -18.50 13.13
C GLU A 26 -2.25 -17.69 13.28
N LEU A 27 -2.02 -16.67 12.41
CA LEU A 27 -0.86 -15.78 12.51
C LEU A 27 -0.89 -14.91 13.78
N ASP A 28 -2.06 -14.43 14.21
CA ASP A 28 -2.23 -13.70 15.46
C ASP A 28 -1.93 -14.61 16.67
N GLU A 29 -2.44 -15.85 16.67
CA GLU A 29 -2.16 -16.86 17.71
C GLU A 29 -0.68 -17.26 17.77
N ASP A 30 0.02 -17.24 16.63
CA ASP A 30 1.47 -17.48 16.52
C ASP A 30 2.32 -16.26 16.97
N GLY A 31 1.69 -15.14 17.31
CA GLY A 31 2.33 -13.96 17.87
C GLY A 31 2.99 -13.03 16.84
N PHE A 32 2.46 -12.96 15.63
CA PHE A 32 2.89 -11.97 14.66
C PHE A 32 2.29 -10.59 14.97
N ASP A 33 3.14 -9.59 15.20
CA ASP A 33 2.72 -8.20 15.45
C ASP A 33 2.15 -7.52 14.19
N TYR A 34 2.68 -7.89 13.01
CA TYR A 34 2.31 -7.32 11.72
C TYR A 34 2.10 -8.39 10.68
N VAL A 35 0.98 -8.32 9.97
CA VAL A 35 0.67 -9.12 8.79
C VAL A 35 0.45 -8.18 7.60
N LEU A 36 1.35 -8.22 6.62
CA LEU A 36 1.26 -7.40 5.41
C LEU A 36 0.56 -8.18 4.30
N CYS A 37 -0.61 -7.71 3.89
CA CYS A 37 -1.34 -8.25 2.76
C CYS A 37 -0.93 -7.49 1.49
N ASP A 38 -0.02 -8.05 0.68
CA ASP A 38 0.31 -7.49 -0.63
C ASP A 38 -0.90 -7.66 -1.56
N SER A 39 -1.45 -6.54 -1.98
CA SER A 39 -2.68 -6.50 -2.79
C SER A 39 -2.34 -6.26 -4.25
N PRO A 40 -2.90 -7.03 -5.18
CA PRO A 40 -2.79 -6.70 -6.59
C PRO A 40 -3.43 -5.34 -6.88
N ALA A 41 -2.95 -4.65 -7.92
CA ALA A 41 -3.56 -3.40 -8.37
C ALA A 41 -5.02 -3.63 -8.79
N GLY A 42 -5.86 -2.61 -8.57
CA GLY A 42 -7.27 -2.63 -8.95
C GLY A 42 -8.21 -3.06 -7.83
N ILE A 43 -9.44 -3.40 -8.21
CA ILE A 43 -10.57 -3.66 -7.30
C ILE A 43 -11.12 -5.08 -7.43
N GLU A 44 -10.37 -5.98 -8.06
CA GLU A 44 -10.78 -7.38 -8.24
C GLU A 44 -10.84 -8.14 -6.91
N LYS A 45 -11.38 -9.35 -6.96
CA LYS A 45 -11.62 -10.21 -5.78
C LYS A 45 -10.41 -10.35 -4.84
N GLY A 46 -9.18 -10.49 -5.40
CA GLY A 46 -7.96 -10.59 -4.59
C GLY A 46 -7.68 -9.31 -3.79
N ALA A 47 -7.79 -8.14 -4.43
CA ALA A 47 -7.64 -6.85 -3.78
C ALA A 47 -8.75 -6.62 -2.73
N ALA A 48 -9.99 -6.97 -3.05
CA ALA A 48 -11.10 -6.85 -2.13
C ALA A 48 -10.91 -7.71 -0.87
N LEU A 49 -10.35 -8.92 -1.00
CA LEU A 49 -10.05 -9.79 0.15
C LEU A 49 -8.92 -9.23 1.02
N ALA A 50 -7.85 -8.70 0.41
CA ALA A 50 -6.77 -8.06 1.14
C ALA A 50 -7.28 -6.84 1.95
N MET A 51 -8.13 -6.01 1.35
CA MET A 51 -8.71 -4.84 1.99
C MET A 51 -9.74 -5.19 3.08
N TYR A 52 -10.47 -6.30 2.92
CA TYR A 52 -11.62 -6.64 3.78
C TYR A 52 -11.23 -6.77 5.26
N PHE A 53 -10.10 -7.38 5.56
CA PHE A 53 -9.62 -7.63 6.91
C PHE A 53 -8.62 -6.58 7.42
N ALA A 54 -8.28 -5.59 6.62
CA ALA A 54 -7.26 -4.60 6.97
C ALA A 54 -7.66 -3.77 8.19
N ASP A 55 -6.72 -3.54 9.09
CA ASP A 55 -6.78 -2.55 10.16
C ASP A 55 -6.24 -1.21 9.69
N ARG A 56 -5.16 -1.26 8.90
CA ARG A 56 -4.50 -0.13 8.26
C ARG A 56 -4.31 -0.40 6.78
N ALA A 57 -4.39 0.63 5.95
CA ALA A 57 -4.15 0.56 4.53
C ALA A 57 -3.12 1.62 4.11
N VAL A 58 -2.07 1.19 3.44
CA VAL A 58 -1.13 2.09 2.77
C VAL A 58 -1.47 2.14 1.29
N VAL A 59 -2.02 3.27 0.86
CA VAL A 59 -2.38 3.50 -0.55
C VAL A 59 -1.15 4.07 -1.25
N VAL A 60 -0.56 3.25 -2.12
CA VAL A 60 0.67 3.60 -2.86
C VAL A 60 0.28 4.20 -4.21
N VAL A 61 0.71 5.43 -4.45
CA VAL A 61 0.25 6.24 -5.59
C VAL A 61 1.44 6.86 -6.32
N ASN A 62 1.46 6.73 -7.65
CA ASN A 62 2.24 7.62 -8.48
C ASN A 62 1.45 8.93 -8.66
N PRO A 63 2.07 10.12 -8.57
CA PRO A 63 1.34 11.39 -8.69
C PRO A 63 0.95 11.71 -10.15
N GLU A 64 0.15 10.83 -10.73
CA GLU A 64 -0.39 10.92 -12.08
C GLU A 64 -1.93 10.83 -12.00
N VAL A 65 -2.62 11.55 -12.86
CA VAL A 65 -4.09 11.70 -12.82
C VAL A 65 -4.83 10.36 -12.79
N SER A 66 -4.38 9.38 -13.59
CA SER A 66 -4.98 8.04 -13.63
C SER A 66 -4.80 7.30 -12.30
N SER A 67 -3.60 7.30 -11.75
CA SER A 67 -3.27 6.64 -10.48
C SER A 67 -4.03 7.25 -9.31
N VAL A 68 -4.10 8.58 -9.24
CA VAL A 68 -4.86 9.30 -8.21
C VAL A 68 -6.36 8.96 -8.28
N ARG A 69 -6.93 8.94 -9.50
CA ARG A 69 -8.35 8.58 -9.70
C ARG A 69 -8.66 7.13 -9.30
N ASP A 70 -7.76 6.20 -9.61
CA ASP A 70 -7.93 4.80 -9.21
C ASP A 70 -7.80 4.65 -7.68
N SER A 71 -6.91 5.42 -7.07
CA SER A 71 -6.73 5.45 -5.61
C SER A 71 -7.97 6.00 -4.88
N ASP A 72 -8.61 7.04 -5.40
CA ASP A 72 -9.87 7.56 -4.85
C ASP A 72 -10.97 6.47 -4.80
N ARG A 73 -11.05 5.64 -5.84
CA ARG A 73 -11.97 4.48 -5.85
C ARG A 73 -11.63 3.45 -4.77
N ILE A 74 -10.34 3.18 -4.56
CA ILE A 74 -9.87 2.27 -3.49
C ILE A 74 -10.25 2.81 -2.11
N LEU A 75 -10.07 4.12 -1.87
CA LEU A 75 -10.46 4.77 -0.62
C LEU A 75 -11.97 4.62 -0.35
N GLY A 76 -12.80 4.77 -1.37
CA GLY A 76 -14.24 4.52 -1.27
C GLY A 76 -14.59 3.07 -0.89
N LEU A 77 -13.83 2.09 -1.39
CA LEU A 77 -14.00 0.68 -1.01
C LEU A 77 -13.53 0.42 0.43
N LEU A 78 -12.40 0.97 0.84
CA LEU A 78 -11.88 0.87 2.22
C LEU A 78 -12.87 1.48 3.23
N ALA A 79 -13.55 2.55 2.85
CA ALA A 79 -14.56 3.19 3.69
C ALA A 79 -15.87 2.40 3.81
N SER A 80 -16.22 1.55 2.82
CA SER A 80 -17.57 0.96 2.74
C SER A 80 -17.63 -0.57 2.65
N LYS A 81 -16.54 -1.24 2.27
CA LYS A 81 -16.51 -2.68 1.94
C LYS A 81 -15.54 -3.50 2.77
N THR A 82 -15.15 -2.99 3.93
CA THR A 82 -14.28 -3.68 4.88
C THR A 82 -15.08 -4.30 6.01
N ARG A 83 -14.51 -5.28 6.72
CA ARG A 83 -15.13 -5.88 7.91
C ARG A 83 -15.48 -4.82 8.95
N ARG A 84 -14.59 -3.86 9.18
CA ARG A 84 -14.79 -2.76 10.12
C ARG A 84 -15.98 -1.87 9.74
N ALA A 85 -16.10 -1.53 8.46
CA ALA A 85 -17.22 -0.75 7.95
C ALA A 85 -18.56 -1.50 8.08
N GLU A 86 -18.58 -2.79 7.74
CA GLU A 86 -19.80 -3.63 7.86
C GLU A 86 -20.25 -3.81 9.31
N GLN A 87 -19.32 -3.80 10.25
CA GLN A 87 -19.62 -3.92 11.70
C GLN A 87 -19.96 -2.58 12.38
N GLY A 88 -19.99 -1.47 11.64
CA GLY A 88 -20.27 -0.14 12.18
C GLY A 88 -19.18 0.40 13.11
N GLY A 89 -17.97 -0.15 13.04
CA GLY A 89 -16.81 0.29 13.81
C GLY A 89 -16.07 1.49 13.19
N ALA A 90 -14.96 1.89 13.81
CA ALA A 90 -14.03 2.83 13.21
C ALA A 90 -13.55 2.27 11.87
N GLY A 91 -13.50 3.10 10.83
CA GLY A 91 -13.02 2.69 9.51
C GLY A 91 -11.57 2.19 9.54
N VAL A 92 -11.11 1.67 8.41
CA VAL A 92 -9.70 1.33 8.21
C VAL A 92 -8.88 2.61 8.25
N GLU A 93 -7.79 2.62 9.00
CA GLU A 93 -6.84 3.73 9.02
C GLU A 93 -6.12 3.80 7.68
N GLN A 94 -6.16 4.96 7.01
CA GLN A 94 -5.71 5.12 5.65
C GLN A 94 -4.52 6.06 5.58
N HIS A 95 -3.45 5.64 4.91
CA HIS A 95 -2.22 6.40 4.73
C HIS A 95 -1.84 6.45 3.27
N LEU A 96 -1.29 7.58 2.84
CA LEU A 96 -0.82 7.81 1.48
C LEU A 96 0.71 7.71 1.40
N LEU A 97 1.20 6.86 0.52
CA LEU A 97 2.60 6.81 0.15
C LEU A 97 2.75 7.21 -1.33
N LEU A 98 3.34 8.38 -1.57
CA LEU A 98 3.65 8.81 -2.92
C LEU A 98 4.97 8.19 -3.39
N THR A 99 4.99 7.64 -4.59
CA THR A 99 6.20 7.01 -5.16
C THR A 99 6.54 7.61 -6.51
N ARG A 100 7.80 7.43 -6.94
CA ARG A 100 8.31 7.95 -8.20
C ARG A 100 8.13 9.47 -8.35
N TYR A 101 8.22 10.19 -7.24
CA TYR A 101 8.06 11.64 -7.22
C TYR A 101 9.26 12.33 -7.89
N ASN A 102 8.97 13.21 -8.83
CA ASN A 102 9.99 13.97 -9.55
C ASN A 102 9.61 15.46 -9.57
N PRO A 103 10.35 16.33 -8.82
CA PRO A 103 10.04 17.75 -8.74
C PRO A 103 10.14 18.49 -10.09
N GLU A 104 11.01 18.04 -10.99
CA GLU A 104 11.15 18.66 -12.32
C GLU A 104 9.89 18.40 -13.16
N ARG A 105 9.32 17.19 -13.09
CA ARG A 105 8.06 16.85 -13.75
C ARG A 105 6.87 17.60 -13.16
N VAL A 106 6.89 17.90 -11.88
CA VAL A 106 5.87 18.76 -11.24
C VAL A 106 6.00 20.18 -11.79
N ALA A 107 7.22 20.72 -11.87
CA ALA A 107 7.46 22.07 -12.39
C ALA A 107 7.07 22.23 -13.87
N SER A 108 7.22 21.17 -14.69
CA SER A 108 6.80 21.15 -16.10
C SER A 108 5.28 20.91 -16.29
N GLY A 109 4.57 20.53 -15.24
CA GLY A 109 3.14 20.18 -15.33
C GLY A 109 2.85 18.74 -15.78
N ASP A 110 3.87 17.88 -15.88
CA ASP A 110 3.73 16.48 -16.28
C ASP A 110 3.46 15.53 -15.11
N MET A 111 3.46 16.07 -13.91
CA MET A 111 3.18 15.33 -12.65
C MET A 111 2.43 16.24 -11.69
N MET A 112 1.54 15.67 -10.90
CA MET A 112 0.80 16.39 -9.85
C MET A 112 1.71 16.70 -8.66
N GLY A 113 1.49 17.85 -8.03
CA GLY A 113 2.14 18.22 -6.78
C GLY A 113 1.63 17.38 -5.59
N ILE A 114 2.44 17.30 -4.54
CA ILE A 114 2.07 16.55 -3.31
C ILE A 114 0.76 17.09 -2.72
N ASN A 115 0.61 18.41 -2.66
CA ASN A 115 -0.59 19.05 -2.11
C ASN A 115 -1.82 18.78 -2.96
N ASP A 116 -1.69 18.77 -4.30
CA ASP A 116 -2.79 18.47 -5.20
C ASP A 116 -3.32 17.06 -4.98
N VAL A 117 -2.42 16.08 -4.85
CA VAL A 117 -2.80 14.69 -4.58
C VAL A 117 -3.43 14.55 -3.18
N LYS A 118 -2.85 15.20 -2.18
CA LYS A 118 -3.39 15.22 -0.81
C LYS A 118 -4.79 15.82 -0.76
N ASP A 119 -5.01 16.94 -1.44
CA ASP A 119 -6.31 17.62 -1.46
C ASP A 119 -7.39 16.78 -2.16
N ILE A 120 -7.01 16.04 -3.20
CA ILE A 120 -7.95 15.15 -3.90
C ILE A 120 -8.30 13.92 -3.07
N LEU A 121 -7.31 13.26 -2.48
CA LEU A 121 -7.52 11.99 -1.77
C LEU A 121 -7.96 12.17 -0.32
N GLY A 122 -7.70 13.32 0.30
CA GLY A 122 -8.16 13.65 1.65
C GLY A 122 -7.56 12.79 2.77
N ILE A 123 -6.41 12.15 2.53
CA ILE A 123 -5.72 11.29 3.52
C ILE A 123 -4.28 11.76 3.77
N ASP A 124 -3.73 11.39 4.92
CA ASP A 124 -2.41 11.84 5.32
C ASP A 124 -1.28 11.13 4.59
N VAL A 125 -0.29 11.93 4.16
CA VAL A 125 0.92 11.45 3.48
C VAL A 125 1.93 10.99 4.52
N ILE A 126 2.25 9.70 4.55
CA ILE A 126 3.29 9.14 5.41
C ILE A 126 4.68 9.21 4.78
N GLY A 127 4.78 9.31 3.46
CA GLY A 127 6.07 9.41 2.78
C GLY A 127 5.96 9.81 1.32
N VAL A 128 7.06 10.37 0.82
CA VAL A 128 7.25 10.71 -0.59
C VAL A 128 8.57 10.10 -1.05
N ILE A 129 8.47 9.06 -1.88
CA ILE A 129 9.63 8.34 -2.39
C ILE A 129 10.05 8.97 -3.72
N PRO A 130 11.28 9.50 -3.83
CA PRO A 130 11.74 10.09 -5.06
C PRO A 130 11.89 9.06 -6.19
N GLU A 131 11.72 9.50 -7.42
CA GLU A 131 12.10 8.72 -8.58
C GLU A 131 13.63 8.48 -8.54
N SER A 132 14.05 7.21 -8.63
CA SER A 132 15.45 6.84 -8.45
C SER A 132 15.82 5.61 -9.27
N GLU A 133 16.92 5.69 -10.00
CA GLU A 133 17.51 4.53 -10.67
C GLU A 133 17.99 3.47 -9.65
N GLY A 134 18.38 3.90 -8.45
CA GLY A 134 18.77 3.01 -7.36
C GLY A 134 17.65 2.06 -6.96
N VAL A 135 16.40 2.50 -6.97
CA VAL A 135 15.22 1.63 -6.72
C VAL A 135 15.10 0.55 -7.79
N LEU A 136 15.27 0.92 -9.06
CA LEU A 136 15.19 -0.04 -10.18
C LEU A 136 16.33 -1.06 -10.11
N THR A 137 17.53 -0.61 -9.82
CA THR A 137 18.72 -1.47 -9.68
C THR A 137 18.57 -2.43 -8.50
N ALA A 138 18.18 -1.93 -7.34
CA ALA A 138 17.96 -2.74 -6.14
C ALA A 138 16.85 -3.78 -6.36
N SER A 139 15.74 -3.37 -6.96
CA SER A 139 14.63 -4.26 -7.32
C SER A 139 15.07 -5.36 -8.30
N SER A 140 15.84 -5.02 -9.31
CA SER A 140 16.38 -6.00 -10.28
C SER A 140 17.36 -6.99 -9.64
N ALA A 141 18.08 -6.57 -8.61
CA ALA A 141 18.98 -7.42 -7.84
C ALA A 141 18.27 -8.22 -6.75
N GLY A 142 16.95 -8.03 -6.54
CA GLY A 142 16.19 -8.65 -5.46
C GLY A 142 16.59 -8.15 -4.06
N VAL A 143 17.18 -6.96 -3.96
CA VAL A 143 17.61 -6.36 -2.70
C VAL A 143 16.72 -5.15 -2.39
N PRO A 144 16.07 -5.08 -1.22
CA PRO A 144 15.27 -3.92 -0.85
C PRO A 144 16.12 -2.65 -0.74
N VAL A 145 15.74 -1.58 -1.43
CA VAL A 145 16.47 -0.30 -1.43
C VAL A 145 16.57 0.35 -0.04
N ILE A 146 15.68 0.03 0.87
CA ILE A 146 15.72 0.50 2.27
C ILE A 146 16.98 0.05 3.01
N LEU A 147 17.68 -0.98 2.54
CA LEU A 147 18.93 -1.46 3.12
C LEU A 147 20.13 -0.62 2.67
N ASP A 148 19.97 0.26 1.70
CA ASP A 148 20.97 1.22 1.26
C ASP A 148 20.78 2.56 1.97
N GLU A 149 21.49 2.75 3.08
CA GLU A 149 21.42 3.96 3.91
C GLU A 149 21.90 5.22 3.17
N ALA A 150 22.68 5.09 2.11
CA ALA A 150 23.12 6.20 1.27
C ALA A 150 22.06 6.62 0.23
N SER A 151 21.09 5.77 -0.03
CA SER A 151 20.02 6.04 -0.98
C SER A 151 18.97 6.98 -0.41
N ALA A 152 18.72 8.11 -1.08
CA ALA A 152 17.62 9.02 -0.71
C ALA A 152 16.25 8.31 -0.72
N ALA A 153 16.03 7.38 -1.65
CA ALA A 153 14.82 6.57 -1.68
C ALA A 153 14.78 5.58 -0.50
N GLY A 154 15.91 4.97 -0.14
CA GLY A 154 16.02 4.09 1.03
C GLY A 154 15.67 4.81 2.33
N GLN A 155 16.21 6.01 2.54
CA GLN A 155 15.89 6.86 3.69
C GLN A 155 14.42 7.27 3.71
N ALA A 156 13.85 7.64 2.56
CA ALA A 156 12.44 8.02 2.43
C ALA A 156 11.49 6.85 2.79
N TYR A 157 11.83 5.62 2.41
CA TYR A 157 11.09 4.43 2.84
C TYR A 157 11.21 4.20 4.35
N ALA A 158 12.42 4.32 4.93
CA ALA A 158 12.63 4.17 6.37
C ALA A 158 11.80 5.19 7.16
N ASP A 159 11.79 6.44 6.73
CA ASP A 159 10.99 7.51 7.34
C ASP A 159 9.49 7.23 7.25
N ALA A 160 9.03 6.73 6.10
CA ALA A 160 7.61 6.36 5.92
C ALA A 160 7.19 5.22 6.86
N VAL A 161 8.04 4.20 7.00
CA VAL A 161 7.80 3.09 7.94
C VAL A 161 7.80 3.59 9.38
N ALA A 162 8.74 4.46 9.77
CA ALA A 162 8.76 5.04 11.11
C ALA A 162 7.47 5.79 11.43
N ARG A 163 6.90 6.55 10.47
CA ARG A 163 5.61 7.25 10.65
C ARG A 163 4.41 6.29 10.68
N LEU A 164 4.49 5.17 9.98
CA LEU A 164 3.43 4.16 9.98
C LEU A 164 3.37 3.39 11.29
N CYS A 165 4.52 3.10 11.89
CA CYS A 165 4.63 2.27 13.10
C CYS A 165 4.59 3.09 14.40
N GLY A 166 4.80 4.40 14.29
CA GLY A 166 4.96 5.35 15.37
C GLY A 166 4.32 5.83 16.23
#